data_6b8afed2ba1f4c0bb4c56be17fa13be0
#
_entry.id   6b8afed2ba1f4c0bb4c56be17fa13be0
#
_cell.length_a   1.000
_cell.length_b   1.000
_cell.length_c   1.000
_cell.angle_alpha   90.00
_cell.angle_beta   90.00
_cell.angle_gamma   90.00
#
_symmetry.space_group_name_H-M   'P 1'
#
loop_
_entity.id
_entity.type
_entity.pdbx_description
1 polymer ?
#
loop_
_entity_poly.entity_id
_entity_poly.type
_entity_poly.pdbx_seq_one_letter_code
_entity_poly.pdbx_strand_id
1 'polypeptide(L)'
;MLEYEVLDACLKLLRDMFMLKPGETIAITTDTMSSDEIVEATAQAAVILGAKPLIFKIAAPEGAKAGDKDMPMKALIDGIKACDAWVEFNYKLIF
;
A
#
# COMPACT_ATOMS: atom_id res chain seq x y z
N MET A 1 -8.29 7.62 -16.46
CA MET A 1 -6.98 7.00 -16.77
C MET A 1 -7.20 5.56 -17.18
N LEU A 2 -6.51 5.10 -18.20
CA LEU A 2 -6.63 3.72 -18.66
C LEU A 2 -5.88 2.79 -17.72
N GLU A 3 -6.37 1.56 -17.58
CA GLU A 3 -5.78 0.58 -16.64
C GLU A 3 -4.29 0.35 -16.87
N TYR A 4 -3.86 0.23 -18.12
CA TYR A 4 -2.45 -0.03 -18.38
C TYR A 4 -1.57 1.17 -18.04
N GLU A 5 -2.11 2.38 -18.08
CA GLU A 5 -1.36 3.58 -17.67
C GLU A 5 -1.13 3.58 -16.17
N VAL A 6 -2.15 3.19 -15.39
CA VAL A 6 -2.02 3.09 -13.94
C VAL A 6 -1.01 2.00 -13.58
N LEU A 7 -1.11 0.85 -14.24
CA LEU A 7 -0.18 -0.25 -14.00
C LEU A 7 1.25 0.13 -14.34
N ASP A 8 1.45 0.80 -15.48
CA ASP A 8 2.78 1.24 -15.90
C ASP A 8 3.39 2.21 -14.89
N ALA A 9 2.59 3.16 -14.39
CA ALA A 9 3.05 4.10 -13.37
C ALA A 9 3.45 3.37 -12.08
N CYS A 10 2.67 2.37 -11.67
CA CYS A 10 2.97 1.58 -10.49
C CYS A 10 4.24 0.75 -10.66
N LEU A 11 4.44 0.17 -11.84
CA LEU A 11 5.66 -0.57 -12.14
C LEU A 11 6.89 0.33 -12.01
N LYS A 12 6.82 1.54 -12.57
CA LYS A 12 7.91 2.50 -12.49
C LYS A 12 8.18 2.91 -11.05
N LEU A 13 7.12 3.15 -10.28
CA LEU A 13 7.25 3.52 -8.88
C LEU A 13 7.99 2.43 -8.09
N LEU A 14 7.54 1.20 -8.20
CA LEU A 14 8.10 0.10 -7.41
C LEU A 14 9.50 -0.30 -7.87
N ARG A 15 9.73 -0.31 -9.18
CA ARG A 15 11.02 -0.71 -9.72
C ARG A 15 12.08 0.38 -9.55
N ASP A 16 11.74 1.62 -9.92
CA ASP A 16 12.73 2.69 -10.04
C ASP A 16 12.91 3.49 -8.75
N MET A 17 11.83 3.75 -8.03
CA MET A 17 11.89 4.55 -6.79
C MET A 17 12.04 3.70 -5.54
N PHE A 18 11.28 2.61 -5.43
CA PHE A 18 11.37 1.72 -4.27
C PHE A 18 12.45 0.68 -4.43
N MET A 19 12.89 0.45 -5.67
CA MET A 19 13.89 -0.58 -5.99
C MET A 19 13.49 -1.95 -5.46
N LEU A 20 12.20 -2.26 -5.60
CA LEU A 20 11.63 -3.50 -5.11
C LEU A 20 12.21 -4.68 -5.89
N LYS A 21 12.65 -5.70 -5.15
CA LYS A 21 13.32 -6.87 -5.72
C LYS A 21 12.45 -8.11 -5.65
N PRO A 22 12.70 -9.08 -6.54
CA PRO A 22 12.00 -10.37 -6.47
C PRO A 22 12.17 -11.02 -5.09
N GLY A 23 11.08 -11.58 -4.59
CA GLY A 23 11.07 -12.25 -3.29
C GLY A 23 10.80 -11.32 -2.11
N GLU A 24 10.90 -10.02 -2.29
CA GLU A 24 10.59 -9.07 -1.22
C GLU A 24 9.08 -8.94 -1.00
N THR A 25 8.70 -8.56 0.20
CA THR A 25 7.31 -8.30 0.56
C THR A 25 7.10 -6.79 0.68
N ILE A 26 6.08 -6.29 0.01
CA ILE A 26 5.69 -4.87 0.10
C ILE A 26 4.34 -4.75 0.79
N ALA A 27 4.29 -3.91 1.83
CA ALA A 27 3.04 -3.56 2.50
C ALA A 27 2.38 -2.43 1.72
N ILE A 28 1.11 -2.62 1.40
CA ILE A 28 0.29 -1.60 0.75
C ILE A 28 -0.84 -1.27 1.71
N THR A 29 -0.80 -0.08 2.31
CA THR A 29 -1.83 0.30 3.27
C THR A 29 -2.86 1.20 2.61
N THR A 30 -4.11 0.96 2.93
CA THR A 30 -5.23 1.69 2.36
C THR A 30 -6.40 1.72 3.35
N ASP A 31 -7.49 2.35 2.99
CA ASP A 31 -8.68 2.41 3.82
C ASP A 31 -9.95 2.40 2.97
N THR A 32 -11.09 2.39 3.64
CA THR A 32 -12.39 2.29 2.98
C THR A 32 -12.79 3.52 2.18
N MET A 33 -12.06 4.63 2.32
CA MET A 33 -12.32 5.87 1.57
C MET A 33 -11.38 6.07 0.39
N SER A 34 -10.36 5.23 0.26
CA SER A 34 -9.36 5.37 -0.81
C SER A 34 -9.73 4.57 -2.05
N SER A 35 -9.14 4.93 -3.18
CA SER A 35 -9.39 4.24 -4.45
C SER A 35 -8.78 2.85 -4.47
N ASP A 36 -9.59 1.84 -4.78
CA ASP A 36 -9.12 0.47 -4.93
C ASP A 36 -8.32 0.28 -6.22
N GLU A 37 -8.53 1.11 -7.23
CA GLU A 37 -7.86 0.97 -8.52
C GLU A 37 -6.35 1.04 -8.39
N ILE A 38 -5.85 2.08 -7.69
CA ILE A 38 -4.40 2.25 -7.54
C ILE A 38 -3.80 1.18 -6.62
N VAL A 39 -4.55 0.75 -5.61
CA VAL A 39 -4.11 -0.31 -4.70
C VAL A 39 -3.93 -1.62 -5.45
N GLU A 40 -4.93 -2.00 -6.25
CA GLU A 40 -4.88 -3.23 -7.05
C GLU A 40 -3.77 -3.17 -8.11
N ALA A 41 -3.62 -2.03 -8.78
CA ALA A 41 -2.57 -1.85 -9.78
C ALA A 41 -1.18 -1.97 -9.14
N THR A 42 -1.01 -1.43 -7.94
CA THR A 42 0.25 -1.53 -7.21
C THR A 42 0.55 -2.98 -6.84
N ALA A 43 -0.46 -3.72 -6.37
CA ALA A 43 -0.30 -5.14 -6.06
C ALA A 43 0.08 -5.94 -7.31
N GLN A 44 -0.58 -5.68 -8.43
CA GLN A 44 -0.26 -6.34 -9.70
C GLN A 44 1.17 -6.04 -10.14
N ALA A 45 1.59 -4.78 -10.01
CA ALA A 45 2.96 -4.38 -10.34
C ALA A 45 3.98 -5.14 -9.49
N ALA A 46 3.71 -5.29 -8.20
CA ALA A 46 4.60 -6.04 -7.31
C ALA A 46 4.73 -7.50 -7.78
N VAL A 47 3.62 -8.14 -8.14
CA VAL A 47 3.63 -9.52 -8.63
C VAL A 47 4.43 -9.62 -9.92
N ILE A 48 4.26 -8.68 -10.84
CA ILE A 48 5.01 -8.66 -12.11
C ILE A 48 6.52 -8.57 -11.84
N LEU A 49 6.92 -7.82 -10.82
CA LEU A 49 8.32 -7.68 -10.44
C LEU A 49 8.85 -8.86 -9.61
N GLY A 50 8.01 -9.87 -9.35
CA GLY A 50 8.40 -11.05 -8.59
C GLY A 50 8.35 -10.86 -7.08
N ALA A 51 7.79 -9.76 -6.61
CA ALA A 51 7.63 -9.46 -5.20
C ALA A 51 6.29 -9.97 -4.68
N LYS A 52 6.07 -9.86 -3.38
CA LYS A 52 4.88 -10.35 -2.70
C LYS A 52 4.12 -9.17 -2.10
N PRO A 53 2.98 -8.77 -2.68
CA PRO A 53 2.20 -7.68 -2.11
C PRO A 53 1.33 -8.16 -0.94
N LEU A 54 1.19 -7.30 0.06
CA LEU A 54 0.33 -7.56 1.22
C LEU A 54 -0.47 -6.28 1.46
N ILE A 55 -1.79 -6.37 1.27
CA ILE A 55 -2.67 -5.21 1.37
C ILE A 55 -3.28 -5.16 2.76
N PHE A 56 -3.08 -4.03 3.46
CA PHE A 56 -3.72 -3.75 4.75
C PHE A 56 -4.78 -2.70 4.53
N LYS A 57 -6.03 -3.11 4.54
CA LYS A 57 -7.16 -2.19 4.36
C LYS A 57 -7.88 -2.02 5.69
N ILE A 58 -7.95 -0.80 6.19
CA ILE A 58 -8.61 -0.48 7.44
C ILE A 58 -9.83 0.40 7.20
N ALA A 59 -10.72 0.48 8.17
CA ALA A 59 -11.81 1.44 8.11
C ALA A 59 -11.20 2.84 8.22
N ALA A 60 -11.63 3.75 7.34
CA ALA A 60 -11.13 5.12 7.39
C ALA A 60 -11.51 5.75 8.73
N PRO A 61 -10.56 6.39 9.44
CA PRO A 61 -10.87 7.04 10.72
C PRO A 61 -11.80 8.24 10.50
N GLU A 62 -12.74 8.41 11.41
CA GLU A 62 -13.70 9.52 11.32
C GLU A 62 -13.10 10.84 11.77
N GLY A 63 -12.14 10.79 12.69
CA GLY A 63 -11.54 11.98 13.23
C GLY A 63 -10.60 12.69 12.26
N ALA A 64 -10.21 13.91 12.60
CA ALA A 64 -9.25 14.67 11.81
C ALA A 64 -7.83 14.15 11.93
N LYS A 65 -7.54 13.40 12.99
CA LYS A 65 -6.21 12.86 13.25
C LYS A 65 -6.18 11.39 12.89
N ALA A 66 -5.24 11.02 12.03
CA ALA A 66 -4.96 9.64 11.76
C ALA A 66 -4.18 9.05 12.95
N GLY A 67 -4.26 7.73 13.09
CA GLY A 67 -3.50 7.03 14.12
C GLY A 67 -4.09 7.06 15.51
N ASP A 68 -5.34 7.49 15.66
CA ASP A 68 -5.97 7.49 16.96
C ASP A 68 -6.61 6.12 17.28
N LYS A 69 -7.41 6.08 18.37
CA LYS A 69 -8.00 4.83 18.90
C LYS A 69 -8.88 4.06 17.93
N ASP A 70 -9.30 4.68 16.83
CA ASP A 70 -10.15 4.01 15.85
C ASP A 70 -9.36 3.08 14.93
N MET A 71 -8.04 3.06 15.05
CA MET A 71 -7.19 2.30 14.17
C MET A 71 -6.53 1.13 14.89
N PRO A 72 -6.43 -0.04 14.22
CA PRO A 72 -5.74 -1.20 14.79
C PRO A 72 -4.22 -1.03 14.71
N MET A 73 -3.68 -0.04 15.42
CA MET A 73 -2.30 0.40 15.25
C MET A 73 -1.25 -0.65 15.50
N LYS A 74 -1.44 -1.46 16.58
CA LYS A 74 -0.42 -2.47 16.90
C LYS A 74 -0.29 -3.50 15.77
N ALA A 75 -1.40 -4.03 15.31
CA ALA A 75 -1.40 -5.03 14.24
C ALA A 75 -0.85 -4.43 12.94
N LEU A 76 -1.25 -3.19 12.63
CA LEU A 76 -0.81 -2.51 11.43
C LEU A 76 0.69 -2.26 11.45
N ILE A 77 1.21 -1.70 12.54
CA ILE A 77 2.65 -1.41 12.67
C ILE A 77 3.47 -2.70 12.62
N ASP A 78 3.05 -3.72 13.37
CA ASP A 78 3.77 -4.99 13.38
C ASP A 78 3.79 -5.64 11.99
N GLY A 79 2.67 -5.54 11.27
CA GLY A 79 2.59 -6.05 9.90
C GLY A 79 3.51 -5.32 8.94
N ILE A 80 3.52 -3.99 9.00
CA ILE A 80 4.37 -3.16 8.14
C ILE A 80 5.85 -3.45 8.43
N LYS A 81 6.23 -3.57 9.70
CA LYS A 81 7.61 -3.84 10.09
C LYS A 81 8.12 -5.19 9.60
N ALA A 82 7.22 -6.13 9.37
CA ALA A 82 7.59 -7.45 8.86
C ALA A 82 7.85 -7.44 7.35
N CYS A 83 7.54 -6.35 6.67
CA CYS A 83 7.71 -6.21 5.22
C CYS A 83 9.02 -5.51 4.89
N ASP A 84 9.48 -5.68 3.64
CA ASP A 84 10.71 -5.05 3.14
C ASP A 84 10.49 -3.63 2.66
N ALA A 85 9.28 -3.32 2.21
CA ALA A 85 8.91 -1.99 1.71
C ALA A 85 7.47 -1.67 2.10
N TRP A 86 7.12 -0.40 2.04
CA TRP A 86 5.79 0.06 2.40
C TRP A 86 5.38 1.25 1.54
N VAL A 87 4.15 1.22 1.02
CA VAL A 87 3.53 2.35 0.32
C VAL A 87 2.15 2.61 0.93
N GLU A 88 1.85 3.88 1.16
CA GLU A 88 0.60 4.28 1.83
C GLU A 88 -0.35 4.98 0.86
N PHE A 89 -1.57 4.47 0.76
CA PHE A 89 -2.65 5.07 -0.02
C PHE A 89 -3.87 5.40 0.85
N ASN A 90 -3.65 5.66 2.12
CA ASN A 90 -4.73 5.98 3.03
C ASN A 90 -5.32 7.36 2.76
N TYR A 91 -6.64 7.49 2.91
CA TYR A 91 -7.35 8.76 2.75
C TYR A 91 -6.80 9.81 3.70
N LYS A 92 -6.48 9.41 4.95
CA LYS A 92 -5.78 10.25 5.90
C LYS A 92 -4.47 9.58 6.28
N LEU A 93 -3.43 10.38 6.43
CA LEU A 93 -2.12 9.87 6.83
C LEU A 93 -2.22 9.15 8.18
N ILE A 94 -1.61 7.99 8.29
CA ILE A 94 -1.63 7.20 9.52
C ILE A 94 -0.40 7.42 10.39
N PHE A 95 0.63 8.05 9.85
CA PHE A 95 1.86 8.36 10.60
C PHE A 95 2.35 9.76 10.36
#